data_652a4c6342787e0f7a15580d8a600c98
#
_entry.id   652a4c6342787e0f7a15580d8a600c98
#
_cell.length_a   1.000
_cell.length_b   1.000
_cell.length_c   1.000
_cell.angle_alpha   90.00
_cell.angle_beta   90.00
_cell.angle_gamma   90.00
#
_symmetry.space_group_name_H-M   'P 1'
#
loop_
_entity.id
_entity.type
_entity.pdbx_description
1 polymer ?
#
loop_
_entity_poly.entity_id
_entity_poly.type
_entity_poly.pdbx_seq_one_letter_code
_entity_poly.pdbx_strand_id
1 'polypeptide(L)'
;MSSPESEFSWSVSAPFMESVDSAWISDFVASDRYRFSKVPHGGGDVDWHQKKSQVTGVAEWRAFASTASSLIDTAVAHQGGAITVFPQLATTVASFKRVRRVDVPLVAWFFNTTFGSAPRSMLARPALRAVDRFVVHSTNEIAAYAKHLRLPEEVFSFCHVQYGGAVQADDEATDDPFVFATGSGFRDYRTLFEAVEKVGIKTKIVAGPRVLAGLTPPPNVEILEGVDRQKIHQLVRQATVNVLPMNNEGLTAGLITMAEAFRHGRSLVVSNRQGIDDYVEHDANALLVPVGDADAMAESIQALLGDSGLRERLNKGAFECGELRHTDTAAACRLVEVLDSVLDGRIA
;
A
#
# COMPACT_ATOMS: atom_id res chain seq x y z
N MET A 1 18.35 37.92 10.71
CA MET A 1 16.90 37.69 10.57
C MET A 1 16.73 37.09 9.19
N SER A 2 16.60 35.78 9.09
CA SER A 2 16.28 35.09 7.83
C SER A 2 14.84 35.48 7.45
N SER A 3 14.65 35.89 6.20
CA SER A 3 13.32 36.11 5.64
C SER A 3 12.47 34.87 5.87
N PRO A 4 11.17 34.99 6.21
CA PRO A 4 10.33 33.82 6.28
C PRO A 4 10.39 33.14 4.90
N GLU A 5 10.84 31.89 4.85
CA GLU A 5 10.76 31.10 3.64
C GLU A 5 9.32 31.11 3.16
N SER A 6 9.11 31.50 1.92
CA SER A 6 7.77 31.61 1.35
C SER A 6 7.13 30.22 1.37
N GLU A 7 6.01 30.11 2.06
CA GLU A 7 5.22 28.90 2.17
C GLU A 7 4.81 28.39 0.78
N PHE A 8 5.16 27.13 0.43
CA PHE A 8 4.85 26.56 -0.86
C PHE A 8 3.55 25.73 -0.80
N SER A 9 2.67 25.89 -1.78
CA SER A 9 1.36 25.24 -1.82
C SER A 9 1.39 23.94 -2.64
N TRP A 10 0.86 22.86 -2.09
CA TRP A 10 0.66 21.59 -2.79
C TRP A 10 -0.82 21.24 -2.89
N SER A 11 -1.29 21.01 -4.10
CA SER A 11 -2.64 20.51 -4.35
C SER A 11 -2.58 18.98 -4.42
N VAL A 12 -3.43 18.27 -3.67
CA VAL A 12 -3.42 16.81 -3.59
C VAL A 12 -4.76 16.22 -3.99
N SER A 13 -4.71 15.13 -4.75
CA SER A 13 -5.89 14.32 -5.06
C SER A 13 -5.59 12.84 -5.10
N ALA A 14 -6.58 12.06 -4.66
CA ALA A 14 -6.57 10.61 -4.68
C ALA A 14 -7.95 10.08 -5.10
N PRO A 15 -8.03 8.90 -5.74
CA PRO A 15 -9.32 8.32 -6.13
C PRO A 15 -10.30 8.06 -4.98
N PHE A 16 -9.82 7.98 -3.75
CA PHE A 16 -10.63 7.80 -2.54
C PHE A 16 -10.96 9.15 -1.83
N MET A 17 -10.52 10.29 -2.35
CA MET A 17 -10.87 11.61 -1.81
C MET A 17 -12.21 12.07 -2.35
N GLU A 18 -13.26 11.88 -1.57
CA GLU A 18 -14.63 12.28 -1.94
C GLU A 18 -14.92 13.75 -1.62
N SER A 19 -14.22 14.31 -0.62
CA SER A 19 -14.36 15.68 -0.17
C SER A 19 -13.02 16.30 0.24
N VAL A 20 -13.00 17.58 0.50
CA VAL A 20 -11.84 18.29 1.07
C VAL A 20 -11.50 17.83 2.50
N ASP A 21 -12.46 17.22 3.19
CA ASP A 21 -12.29 16.70 4.54
C ASP A 21 -11.76 15.25 4.56
N SER A 22 -11.62 14.62 3.39
CA SER A 22 -11.05 13.26 3.29
C SER A 22 -9.67 13.21 3.93
N ALA A 23 -9.46 12.33 4.91
CA ALA A 23 -8.18 12.21 5.61
C ALA A 23 -7.07 11.72 4.66
N TRP A 24 -5.90 12.33 4.77
CA TRP A 24 -4.70 11.89 4.06
C TRP A 24 -3.44 12.31 4.83
N ILE A 25 -2.29 11.75 4.47
CA ILE A 25 -1.01 11.98 5.15
C ILE A 25 -0.60 13.46 5.25
N SER A 26 -1.07 14.32 4.36
CA SER A 26 -0.86 15.78 4.46
C SER A 26 -1.38 16.39 5.76
N ASP A 27 -2.38 15.78 6.39
CA ASP A 27 -2.99 16.27 7.63
C ASP A 27 -2.07 16.05 8.85
N PHE A 28 -1.04 15.22 8.68
CA PHE A 28 -0.04 14.89 9.69
C PHE A 28 1.31 15.57 9.45
N VAL A 29 1.39 16.44 8.43
CA VAL A 29 2.62 17.19 8.14
C VAL A 29 2.76 18.34 9.14
N ALA A 30 3.79 18.25 9.99
CA ALA A 30 4.16 19.29 10.95
C ALA A 30 5.25 20.20 10.35
N SER A 31 4.90 20.98 9.32
CA SER A 31 5.85 21.89 8.65
C SER A 31 5.14 23.16 8.22
N ASP A 32 5.68 24.30 8.63
CA ASP A 32 5.18 25.63 8.20
C ASP A 32 5.62 25.98 6.77
N ARG A 33 6.47 25.15 6.14
CA ARG A 33 6.96 25.33 4.77
C ARG A 33 5.90 24.99 3.72
N TYR A 34 4.94 24.13 4.05
CA TYR A 34 3.99 23.59 3.10
C TYR A 34 2.53 23.83 3.51
N ARG A 35 1.72 24.24 2.53
CA ARG A 35 0.25 24.20 2.60
C ARG A 35 -0.29 23.15 1.67
N PHE A 36 -1.35 22.47 2.11
CA PHE A 36 -2.02 21.44 1.31
C PHE A 36 -3.47 21.82 1.03
N SER A 37 -3.84 21.73 -0.26
CA SER A 37 -5.22 21.92 -0.73
C SER A 37 -5.72 20.60 -1.32
N LYS A 38 -6.74 20.01 -0.73
CA LYS A 38 -7.31 18.75 -1.23
C LYS A 38 -8.29 19.01 -2.36
N VAL A 39 -8.14 18.27 -3.45
CA VAL A 39 -9.02 18.34 -4.63
C VAL A 39 -9.79 17.02 -4.70
N PRO A 40 -11.11 17.03 -4.46
CA PRO A 40 -11.92 15.81 -4.48
C PRO A 40 -11.90 15.12 -5.83
N HIS A 41 -11.97 13.79 -5.82
CA HIS A 41 -12.10 12.98 -7.03
C HIS A 41 -13.59 12.90 -7.44
N GLY A 42 -13.92 13.37 -8.62
CA GLY A 42 -15.31 13.45 -9.12
C GLY A 42 -15.93 12.14 -9.59
N GLY A 43 -15.37 10.99 -9.19
CA GLY A 43 -15.75 9.66 -9.74
C GLY A 43 -16.85 8.93 -8.99
N GLY A 44 -17.36 9.47 -7.87
CA GLY A 44 -18.25 8.73 -6.97
C GLY A 44 -17.55 7.60 -6.21
N ASP A 45 -18.27 6.96 -5.31
CA ASP A 45 -17.78 5.86 -4.49
C ASP A 45 -17.49 4.63 -5.37
N VAL A 46 -16.24 4.46 -5.75
CA VAL A 46 -15.77 3.24 -6.40
C VAL A 46 -15.16 2.35 -5.34
N ASP A 47 -15.94 1.38 -4.85
CA ASP A 47 -15.40 0.33 -4.01
C ASP A 47 -14.38 -0.52 -4.81
N TRP A 48 -13.11 -0.15 -4.67
CA TRP A 48 -12.00 -0.82 -5.33
C TRP A 48 -11.88 -2.30 -4.94
N HIS A 49 -12.39 -2.69 -3.76
CA HIS A 49 -12.36 -4.07 -3.28
C HIS A 49 -13.43 -4.94 -3.94
N GLN A 50 -14.56 -4.34 -4.31
CA GLN A 50 -15.66 -5.04 -4.99
C GLN A 50 -15.58 -4.93 -6.51
N LYS A 51 -14.64 -4.18 -7.06
CA LYS A 51 -14.51 -3.99 -8.50
C LYS A 51 -14.28 -5.32 -9.23
N LYS A 52 -15.27 -5.74 -10.01
CA LYS A 52 -15.25 -7.00 -10.78
C LYS A 52 -14.25 -7.00 -11.94
N SER A 53 -13.82 -5.83 -12.40
CA SER A 53 -12.92 -5.66 -13.55
C SER A 53 -11.68 -4.87 -13.17
N GLN A 54 -10.50 -5.34 -13.55
CA GLN A 54 -9.24 -4.58 -13.44
C GLN A 54 -9.10 -3.53 -14.56
N VAL A 55 -10.05 -3.48 -15.50
CA VAL A 55 -10.02 -2.52 -16.61
C VAL A 55 -10.73 -1.24 -16.17
N THR A 56 -10.04 -0.12 -16.26
CA THR A 56 -10.61 1.21 -16.03
C THR A 56 -11.60 1.52 -17.16
N GLY A 57 -12.86 1.74 -16.80
CA GLY A 57 -13.93 2.05 -17.75
C GLY A 57 -13.90 3.50 -18.25
N VAL A 58 -14.71 3.81 -19.27
CA VAL A 58 -14.78 5.17 -19.86
C VAL A 58 -15.27 6.20 -18.83
N ALA A 59 -16.23 5.85 -17.98
CA ALA A 59 -16.73 6.74 -16.92
C ALA A 59 -15.63 7.08 -15.92
N GLU A 60 -14.86 6.08 -15.49
CA GLU A 60 -13.71 6.28 -14.59
C GLU A 60 -12.64 7.16 -15.24
N TRP A 61 -12.32 6.95 -16.51
CA TRP A 61 -11.37 7.81 -17.22
C TRP A 61 -11.86 9.27 -17.34
N ARG A 62 -13.16 9.49 -17.50
CA ARG A 62 -13.73 10.84 -17.44
C ARG A 62 -13.57 11.47 -16.08
N ALA A 63 -13.79 10.71 -15.01
CA ALA A 63 -13.57 11.18 -13.64
C ALA A 63 -12.10 11.52 -13.41
N PHE A 64 -11.16 10.67 -13.78
CA PHE A 64 -9.73 10.97 -13.73
C PHE A 64 -9.36 12.22 -14.54
N ALA A 65 -9.92 12.42 -15.72
CA ALA A 65 -9.68 13.60 -16.54
C ALA A 65 -10.23 14.88 -15.87
N SER A 66 -11.43 14.83 -15.30
CA SER A 66 -12.03 15.96 -14.54
C SER A 66 -11.16 16.31 -13.34
N THR A 67 -10.77 15.32 -12.53
CA THR A 67 -9.89 15.50 -11.38
C THR A 67 -8.52 16.05 -11.79
N ALA A 68 -7.93 15.54 -12.86
CA ALA A 68 -6.65 16.03 -13.37
C ALA A 68 -6.72 17.49 -13.81
N SER A 69 -7.82 17.91 -14.45
CA SER A 69 -8.06 19.31 -14.79
C SER A 69 -8.11 20.18 -13.53
N SER A 70 -8.98 19.83 -12.59
CA SER A 70 -9.16 20.59 -11.35
C SER A 70 -7.87 20.67 -10.52
N LEU A 71 -7.13 19.57 -10.43
CA LEU A 71 -5.87 19.52 -9.68
C LEU A 71 -4.80 20.43 -10.29
N ILE A 72 -4.65 20.42 -11.61
CA ILE A 72 -3.72 21.31 -12.32
C ILE A 72 -4.17 22.78 -12.19
N ASP A 73 -5.46 23.05 -12.37
CA ASP A 73 -5.99 24.41 -12.26
C ASP A 73 -5.76 24.99 -10.84
N THR A 74 -5.98 24.18 -9.80
CA THR A 74 -5.70 24.56 -8.41
C THR A 74 -4.21 24.79 -8.15
N ALA A 75 -3.35 23.90 -8.63
CA ALA A 75 -1.90 24.03 -8.48
C ALA A 75 -1.38 25.30 -9.18
N VAL A 76 -1.86 25.59 -10.39
CA VAL A 76 -1.50 26.83 -11.13
C VAL A 76 -2.00 28.08 -10.41
N ALA A 77 -3.25 28.08 -9.91
CA ALA A 77 -3.81 29.20 -9.19
C ALA A 77 -3.03 29.54 -7.90
N HIS A 78 -2.49 28.51 -7.24
CA HIS A 78 -1.67 28.69 -6.03
C HIS A 78 -0.18 28.88 -6.33
N GLN A 79 0.24 28.92 -7.59
CA GLN A 79 1.66 28.92 -8.01
C GLN A 79 2.45 27.80 -7.33
N GLY A 80 1.85 26.63 -7.21
CA GLY A 80 2.32 25.50 -6.39
C GLY A 80 2.53 24.23 -7.18
N GLY A 81 2.58 23.11 -6.46
CA GLY A 81 2.75 21.77 -6.98
C GLY A 81 1.49 20.91 -6.92
N ALA A 82 1.56 19.75 -7.52
CA ALA A 82 0.49 18.75 -7.51
C ALA A 82 1.00 17.40 -6.97
N ILE A 83 0.19 16.75 -6.15
CA ILE A 83 0.43 15.39 -5.65
C ILE A 83 -0.73 14.52 -6.09
N THR A 84 -0.42 13.39 -6.70
CA THR A 84 -1.41 12.40 -7.13
C THR A 84 -1.16 11.09 -6.41
N VAL A 85 -2.23 10.35 -6.13
CA VAL A 85 -2.14 9.00 -5.56
C VAL A 85 -2.62 8.00 -6.61
N PHE A 86 -1.87 6.91 -6.76
CA PHE A 86 -2.04 5.84 -7.73
C PHE A 86 -1.68 6.17 -9.19
N PRO A 87 -1.24 5.16 -9.96
CA PRO A 87 -0.70 5.33 -11.31
C PRO A 87 -1.67 5.92 -12.34
N GLN A 88 -2.98 5.61 -12.23
CA GLN A 88 -3.99 6.08 -13.18
C GLN A 88 -4.15 7.60 -13.13
N LEU A 89 -4.30 8.14 -11.92
CA LEU A 89 -4.41 9.58 -11.72
C LEU A 89 -3.09 10.28 -12.09
N ALA A 90 -1.94 9.72 -11.65
CA ALA A 90 -0.61 10.24 -12.01
C ALA A 90 -0.42 10.34 -13.53
N THR A 91 -0.76 9.29 -14.28
CA THR A 91 -0.68 9.28 -15.75
C THR A 91 -1.57 10.34 -16.38
N THR A 92 -2.80 10.49 -15.87
CA THR A 92 -3.76 11.46 -16.39
C THR A 92 -3.30 12.90 -16.13
N VAL A 93 -2.90 13.19 -14.89
CA VAL A 93 -2.40 14.54 -14.51
C VAL A 93 -1.13 14.89 -15.28
N ALA A 94 -0.19 13.95 -15.41
CA ALA A 94 1.02 14.13 -16.19
C ALA A 94 0.72 14.40 -17.68
N SER A 95 -0.32 13.76 -18.24
CA SER A 95 -0.79 14.03 -19.60
C SER A 95 -1.35 15.46 -19.74
N PHE A 96 -2.18 15.90 -18.79
CA PHE A 96 -2.72 17.26 -18.77
C PHE A 96 -1.63 18.32 -18.60
N LYS A 97 -0.67 18.11 -17.68
CA LYS A 97 0.51 18.98 -17.49
C LYS A 97 1.24 19.20 -18.83
N ARG A 98 1.49 18.12 -19.58
CA ARG A 98 2.16 18.20 -20.88
C ARG A 98 1.34 18.92 -21.96
N VAL A 99 0.06 18.53 -22.11
CA VAL A 99 -0.81 19.11 -23.15
C VAL A 99 -1.03 20.59 -22.93
N ARG A 100 -1.20 21.02 -21.68
CA ARG A 100 -1.39 22.44 -21.31
C ARG A 100 -0.09 23.21 -21.22
N ARG A 101 1.06 22.52 -21.30
CA ARG A 101 2.41 23.11 -21.19
C ARG A 101 2.61 23.94 -19.94
N VAL A 102 2.06 23.47 -18.80
CA VAL A 102 2.21 24.13 -17.52
C VAL A 102 3.42 23.57 -16.76
N ASP A 103 4.13 24.46 -16.08
CA ASP A 103 5.28 24.09 -15.25
C ASP A 103 4.87 23.99 -13.77
N VAL A 104 4.24 22.88 -13.43
CA VAL A 104 3.78 22.54 -12.09
C VAL A 104 4.60 21.36 -11.57
N PRO A 105 5.31 21.45 -10.43
CA PRO A 105 5.94 20.29 -9.80
C PRO A 105 4.91 19.18 -9.58
N LEU A 106 5.23 17.93 -9.94
CA LEU A 106 4.29 16.81 -9.90
C LEU A 106 4.90 15.60 -9.17
N VAL A 107 4.29 15.21 -8.07
CA VAL A 107 4.63 14.00 -7.30
C VAL A 107 3.58 12.93 -7.52
N ALA A 108 4.01 11.72 -7.86
CA ALA A 108 3.16 10.52 -7.95
C ALA A 108 3.36 9.66 -6.70
N TRP A 109 2.47 9.78 -5.73
CA TRP A 109 2.49 9.00 -4.48
C TRP A 109 1.79 7.67 -4.67
N PHE A 110 2.25 6.62 -3.98
CA PHE A 110 1.74 5.26 -4.09
C PHE A 110 1.72 4.77 -5.55
N PHE A 111 2.87 4.93 -6.20
CA PHE A 111 3.02 4.52 -7.59
C PHE A 111 3.32 3.01 -7.64
N ASN A 112 2.28 2.22 -7.81
CA ASN A 112 2.35 0.77 -7.94
C ASN A 112 1.69 0.33 -9.25
N THR A 113 2.44 0.00 -10.26
CA THR A 113 1.92 -0.51 -11.52
C THR A 113 2.49 -1.88 -11.83
N THR A 114 1.62 -2.82 -12.15
CA THR A 114 2.07 -4.06 -12.77
C THR A 114 2.42 -3.76 -14.23
N PHE A 115 3.58 -4.19 -14.68
CA PHE A 115 4.02 -4.05 -16.08
C PHE A 115 3.18 -4.92 -17.04
N GLY A 116 1.86 -5.00 -16.83
CA GLY A 116 0.93 -5.70 -17.70
C GLY A 116 0.84 -5.07 -19.08
N SER A 117 0.54 -5.86 -20.06
CA SER A 117 0.40 -5.64 -21.51
C SER A 117 1.12 -4.39 -22.08
N ALA A 118 2.19 -4.64 -22.83
CA ALA A 118 3.06 -3.66 -23.45
C ALA A 118 2.40 -2.40 -24.08
N PRO A 119 1.20 -2.44 -24.71
CA PRO A 119 0.63 -1.27 -25.36
C PRO A 119 0.24 -0.14 -24.39
N ARG A 120 -0.35 -0.46 -23.22
CA ARG A 120 -0.81 0.58 -22.27
C ARG A 120 0.34 1.30 -21.60
N SER A 121 1.37 0.56 -21.20
CA SER A 121 2.57 1.13 -20.58
C SER A 121 3.35 1.99 -21.58
N MET A 122 3.40 1.63 -22.86
CA MET A 122 4.04 2.42 -23.90
C MET A 122 3.34 3.78 -24.12
N LEU A 123 2.01 3.83 -24.06
CA LEU A 123 1.25 5.08 -24.17
C LEU A 123 1.40 5.99 -22.94
N ALA A 124 1.54 5.42 -21.75
CA ALA A 124 1.73 6.17 -20.51
C ALA A 124 3.13 6.78 -20.38
N ARG A 125 4.18 6.13 -20.92
CA ARG A 125 5.59 6.58 -20.80
C ARG A 125 5.83 8.05 -21.16
N PRO A 126 5.36 8.58 -22.31
CA PRO A 126 5.59 9.98 -22.65
C PRO A 126 4.98 10.93 -21.62
N ALA A 127 3.82 10.60 -21.07
CA ALA A 127 3.17 11.41 -20.04
C ALA A 127 3.96 11.37 -18.73
N LEU A 128 4.32 10.19 -18.26
CA LEU A 128 4.99 9.97 -16.98
C LEU A 128 6.38 10.64 -16.89
N ARG A 129 6.99 11.02 -18.02
CA ARG A 129 8.20 11.87 -18.02
C ARG A 129 7.97 13.29 -17.49
N ALA A 130 6.71 13.69 -17.32
CA ALA A 130 6.37 14.99 -16.72
C ALA A 130 6.16 14.90 -15.20
N VAL A 131 6.34 13.73 -14.59
CA VAL A 131 6.36 13.52 -13.14
C VAL A 131 7.77 13.82 -12.64
N ASP A 132 7.89 14.68 -11.66
CA ASP A 132 9.17 15.08 -11.07
C ASP A 132 9.66 14.07 -10.03
N ARG A 133 8.73 13.39 -9.31
CA ARG A 133 9.08 12.37 -8.33
C ARG A 133 8.00 11.28 -8.23
N PHE A 134 8.44 10.03 -8.21
CA PHE A 134 7.61 8.87 -7.96
C PHE A 134 7.90 8.32 -6.56
N VAL A 135 6.86 8.05 -5.78
CA VAL A 135 7.00 7.37 -4.49
C VAL A 135 6.52 5.94 -4.63
N VAL A 136 7.45 5.03 -4.46
CA VAL A 136 7.26 3.56 -4.55
C VAL A 136 7.36 2.93 -3.17
N HIS A 137 6.86 1.72 -3.05
CA HIS A 137 6.76 1.02 -1.76
C HIS A 137 7.63 -0.24 -1.67
N SER A 138 8.55 -0.42 -2.61
CA SER A 138 9.66 -1.36 -2.50
C SER A 138 10.89 -0.81 -3.20
N THR A 139 12.04 -0.93 -2.55
CA THR A 139 13.32 -0.54 -3.15
C THR A 139 13.62 -1.39 -4.39
N ASN A 140 13.19 -2.63 -4.39
CA ASN A 140 13.33 -3.56 -5.51
C ASN A 140 12.54 -3.15 -6.78
N GLU A 141 11.53 -2.26 -6.63
CA GLU A 141 10.76 -1.74 -7.76
C GLU A 141 11.49 -0.61 -8.51
N ILE A 142 12.42 0.10 -7.85
CA ILE A 142 13.05 1.31 -8.41
C ILE A 142 13.74 1.00 -9.74
N ALA A 143 14.65 0.04 -9.75
CA ALA A 143 15.38 -0.33 -10.97
C ALA A 143 14.44 -0.86 -12.07
N ALA A 144 13.40 -1.61 -11.69
CA ALA A 144 12.41 -2.14 -12.62
C ALA A 144 11.58 -1.02 -13.26
N TYR A 145 11.10 -0.04 -12.47
CA TYR A 145 10.36 1.12 -12.98
C TYR A 145 11.25 2.04 -13.80
N ALA A 146 12.47 2.35 -13.35
CA ALA A 146 13.44 3.17 -14.07
C ALA A 146 13.70 2.59 -15.46
N LYS A 147 14.02 1.32 -15.56
CA LYS A 147 14.20 0.60 -16.82
C LYS A 147 12.94 0.61 -17.70
N HIS A 148 11.78 0.28 -17.11
CA HIS A 148 10.52 0.20 -17.85
C HIS A 148 10.06 1.56 -18.37
N LEU A 149 10.12 2.60 -17.56
CA LEU A 149 9.70 3.96 -17.92
C LEU A 149 10.77 4.72 -18.69
N ARG A 150 12.01 4.22 -18.72
CA ARG A 150 13.21 4.89 -19.28
C ARG A 150 13.44 6.24 -18.60
N LEU A 151 13.45 6.20 -17.28
CA LEU A 151 13.73 7.32 -16.37
C LEU A 151 14.96 6.98 -15.52
N PRO A 152 15.70 7.97 -15.02
CA PRO A 152 16.75 7.73 -14.05
C PRO A 152 16.20 7.24 -12.71
N GLU A 153 16.98 6.46 -11.96
CA GLU A 153 16.52 5.90 -10.67
C GLU A 153 16.29 6.99 -9.62
N GLU A 154 16.99 8.10 -9.72
CA GLU A 154 16.93 9.23 -8.81
C GLU A 154 15.56 9.92 -8.75
N VAL A 155 14.69 9.70 -9.76
CA VAL A 155 13.31 10.23 -9.73
C VAL A 155 12.36 9.35 -8.91
N PHE A 156 12.86 8.24 -8.37
CA PHE A 156 12.07 7.34 -7.52
C PHE A 156 12.53 7.46 -6.07
N SER A 157 11.57 7.59 -5.17
CA SER A 157 11.78 7.61 -3.72
C SER A 157 11.04 6.45 -3.07
N PHE A 158 11.70 5.76 -2.16
CA PHE A 158 11.04 4.71 -1.37
C PHE A 158 10.33 5.33 -0.15
N CYS A 159 9.14 4.80 0.14
CA CYS A 159 8.41 5.07 1.39
C CYS A 159 7.72 3.80 1.84
N HIS A 160 7.79 3.46 3.11
CA HIS A 160 6.98 2.37 3.65
C HIS A 160 5.48 2.67 3.48
N VAL A 161 4.68 1.63 3.26
CA VAL A 161 3.23 1.76 3.21
C VAL A 161 2.74 2.13 4.61
N GLN A 162 1.97 3.22 4.70
CA GLN A 162 1.28 3.57 5.94
C GLN A 162 -0.03 2.80 6.08
N TYR A 163 -0.42 2.58 7.31
CA TYR A 163 -1.72 2.11 7.71
C TYR A 163 -2.30 3.10 8.71
N GLY A 164 -3.19 3.98 8.21
CA GLY A 164 -3.86 4.99 9.03
C GLY A 164 -4.99 4.39 9.84
N GLY A 165 -5.19 4.91 11.04
CA GLY A 165 -6.25 4.53 11.93
C GLY A 165 -5.77 4.34 13.37
N ALA A 166 -6.72 4.36 14.30
CA ALA A 166 -6.43 4.10 15.70
C ALA A 166 -5.98 2.65 15.87
N VAL A 167 -4.82 2.47 16.48
CA VAL A 167 -4.35 1.18 16.94
C VAL A 167 -5.05 0.87 18.24
N GLN A 168 -5.79 -0.22 18.28
CA GLN A 168 -6.25 -0.79 19.53
C GLN A 168 -5.29 -1.90 19.92
N ALA A 169 -4.50 -1.63 20.94
CA ALA A 169 -3.54 -2.59 21.50
C ALA A 169 -4.23 -3.67 22.40
N ASP A 170 -5.54 -3.63 22.48
CA ASP A 170 -6.27 -4.54 23.34
C ASP A 170 -6.13 -5.98 22.85
N ASP A 171 -5.52 -6.80 23.69
CA ASP A 171 -5.40 -8.23 23.52
C ASP A 171 -6.78 -8.88 23.72
N GLU A 172 -7.58 -8.90 22.66
CA GLU A 172 -8.72 -9.79 22.58
C GLU A 172 -8.25 -11.21 22.22
N ALA A 173 -7.39 -11.80 23.08
CA ALA A 173 -7.06 -13.21 22.94
C ALA A 173 -8.35 -14.04 23.05
N THR A 174 -8.63 -14.87 22.07
CA THR A 174 -9.75 -15.80 22.13
C THR A 174 -9.32 -17.10 22.76
N ASP A 175 -10.21 -17.70 23.57
CA ASP A 175 -10.01 -19.05 24.12
C ASP A 175 -9.97 -20.14 23.02
N ASP A 176 -10.35 -19.81 21.79
CA ASP A 176 -10.37 -20.69 20.61
C ASP A 176 -9.29 -20.24 19.59
N PRO A 177 -8.07 -20.81 19.62
CA PRO A 177 -6.97 -20.39 18.76
C PRO A 177 -7.29 -20.66 17.28
N PHE A 178 -6.96 -19.69 16.43
CA PHE A 178 -7.12 -19.83 14.99
C PHE A 178 -6.03 -19.12 14.18
N VAL A 179 -5.87 -19.57 12.95
CA VAL A 179 -5.04 -18.92 11.93
C VAL A 179 -5.92 -17.98 11.12
N PHE A 180 -5.41 -16.79 10.80
CA PHE A 180 -6.10 -15.81 9.95
C PHE A 180 -5.28 -15.41 8.72
N ALA A 181 -5.95 -15.31 7.58
CA ALA A 181 -5.38 -14.74 6.37
C ALA A 181 -6.42 -13.90 5.63
N THR A 182 -5.97 -12.83 4.95
CA THR A 182 -6.86 -11.96 4.19
C THR A 182 -6.22 -11.41 2.92
N GLY A 183 -7.07 -11.00 1.98
CA GLY A 183 -6.71 -10.31 0.75
C GLY A 183 -6.85 -11.17 -0.49
N SER A 184 -6.78 -10.51 -1.66
CA SER A 184 -7.01 -11.14 -2.97
C SER A 184 -5.87 -10.97 -3.96
N GLY A 185 -5.00 -9.95 -3.80
CA GLY A 185 -3.91 -9.68 -4.72
C GLY A 185 -2.73 -10.63 -4.49
N PHE A 186 -2.43 -11.48 -5.48
CA PHE A 186 -1.26 -12.36 -5.49
C PHE A 186 -1.12 -13.29 -4.27
N ARG A 187 -2.26 -13.71 -3.69
CA ARG A 187 -2.28 -14.65 -2.56
C ARG A 187 -2.12 -16.08 -3.05
N ASP A 188 -1.33 -16.85 -2.32
CA ASP A 188 -1.14 -18.30 -2.52
C ASP A 188 -1.93 -19.09 -1.48
N TYR A 189 -3.25 -19.11 -1.65
CA TYR A 189 -4.12 -19.88 -0.75
C TYR A 189 -3.98 -21.39 -0.92
N ARG A 190 -3.44 -21.88 -2.04
CA ARG A 190 -3.15 -23.32 -2.20
C ARG A 190 -2.12 -23.77 -1.17
N THR A 191 -0.97 -23.08 -1.12
CA THR A 191 0.08 -23.38 -0.13
C THR A 191 -0.42 -23.25 1.30
N LEU A 192 -1.27 -22.20 1.57
CA LEU A 192 -1.87 -22.05 2.90
C LEU A 192 -2.80 -23.22 3.26
N PHE A 193 -3.65 -23.67 2.33
CA PHE A 193 -4.56 -24.80 2.57
C PHE A 193 -3.81 -26.07 2.93
N GLU A 194 -2.77 -26.41 2.16
CA GLU A 194 -1.91 -27.56 2.42
C GLU A 194 -1.21 -27.45 3.80
N ALA A 195 -0.75 -26.25 4.16
CA ALA A 195 -0.09 -26.02 5.45
C ALA A 195 -1.07 -26.19 6.62
N VAL A 196 -2.22 -25.53 6.59
CA VAL A 196 -3.18 -25.56 7.71
C VAL A 196 -3.90 -26.90 7.84
N GLU A 197 -4.05 -27.65 6.76
CA GLU A 197 -4.53 -29.04 6.79
C GLU A 197 -3.56 -29.95 7.55
N LYS A 198 -2.24 -29.83 7.31
CA LYS A 198 -1.19 -30.58 8.05
C LYS A 198 -1.20 -30.24 9.55
N VAL A 199 -1.41 -28.96 9.88
CA VAL A 199 -1.47 -28.52 11.29
C VAL A 199 -2.78 -28.94 11.96
N GLY A 200 -3.89 -29.05 11.21
CA GLY A 200 -5.21 -29.35 11.71
C GLY A 200 -5.86 -28.20 12.51
N ILE A 201 -5.36 -26.96 12.36
CA ILE A 201 -5.83 -25.78 13.10
C ILE A 201 -6.99 -25.10 12.39
N LYS A 202 -7.98 -24.64 13.13
CA LYS A 202 -9.05 -23.79 12.63
C LYS A 202 -8.46 -22.58 11.92
N THR A 203 -8.91 -22.30 10.73
CA THR A 203 -8.39 -21.21 9.89
C THR A 203 -9.55 -20.40 9.34
N LYS A 204 -9.48 -19.07 9.47
CA LYS A 204 -10.46 -18.14 8.92
C LYS A 204 -9.81 -17.33 7.81
N ILE A 205 -10.46 -17.25 6.67
CA ILE A 205 -9.96 -16.53 5.51
C ILE A 205 -11.01 -15.54 5.01
N VAL A 206 -10.59 -14.27 4.83
CA VAL A 206 -11.38 -13.25 4.16
C VAL A 206 -10.78 -12.99 2.78
N ALA A 207 -11.41 -13.56 1.76
CA ALA A 207 -10.94 -13.44 0.38
C ALA A 207 -12.13 -13.44 -0.60
N GLY A 208 -11.98 -12.71 -1.70
CA GLY A 208 -12.98 -12.73 -2.75
C GLY A 208 -12.99 -14.06 -3.53
N PRO A 209 -14.12 -14.44 -4.13
CA PRO A 209 -14.29 -15.75 -4.80
C PRO A 209 -13.32 -15.95 -5.97
N ARG A 210 -12.81 -14.86 -6.54
CA ARG A 210 -11.89 -14.91 -7.69
C ARG A 210 -10.52 -15.51 -7.35
N VAL A 211 -9.96 -15.19 -6.19
CA VAL A 211 -8.64 -15.70 -5.78
C VAL A 211 -8.73 -17.14 -5.29
N LEU A 212 -9.93 -17.58 -4.88
CA LEU A 212 -10.23 -18.94 -4.45
C LEU A 212 -10.72 -19.84 -5.59
N ALA A 213 -10.89 -19.30 -6.80
CA ALA A 213 -11.42 -20.05 -7.94
C ALA A 213 -10.56 -21.28 -8.25
N GLY A 214 -11.17 -22.46 -8.30
CA GLY A 214 -10.50 -23.74 -8.55
C GLY A 214 -9.74 -24.32 -7.34
N LEU A 215 -9.88 -23.71 -6.16
CA LEU A 215 -9.36 -24.26 -4.91
C LEU A 215 -10.50 -24.87 -4.08
N THR A 216 -10.23 -25.97 -3.40
CA THR A 216 -11.14 -26.60 -2.43
C THR A 216 -10.57 -26.38 -1.04
N PRO A 217 -11.20 -25.56 -0.18
CA PRO A 217 -10.75 -25.40 1.20
C PRO A 217 -10.85 -26.71 1.98
N PRO A 218 -9.86 -27.05 2.80
CA PRO A 218 -9.93 -28.20 3.68
C PRO A 218 -10.98 -27.98 4.80
N PRO A 219 -11.45 -29.05 5.50
CA PRO A 219 -12.55 -28.97 6.46
C PRO A 219 -12.33 -28.02 7.64
N ASN A 220 -11.09 -27.71 7.99
CA ASN A 220 -10.70 -26.80 9.07
C ASN A 220 -10.60 -25.33 8.61
N VAL A 221 -10.93 -25.02 7.34
CA VAL A 221 -10.89 -23.66 6.78
C VAL A 221 -12.30 -23.11 6.58
N GLU A 222 -12.57 -21.97 7.19
CA GLU A 222 -13.78 -21.17 7.05
C GLU A 222 -13.51 -19.96 6.14
N ILE A 223 -14.23 -19.86 5.02
CA ILE A 223 -14.18 -18.69 4.13
C ILE A 223 -15.27 -17.71 4.57
N LEU A 224 -14.86 -16.50 4.93
CA LEU A 224 -15.76 -15.42 5.35
C LEU A 224 -15.98 -14.45 4.18
N GLU A 225 -17.23 -14.31 3.77
CA GLU A 225 -17.66 -13.40 2.71
C GLU A 225 -18.41 -12.19 3.25
N GLY A 226 -18.35 -11.06 2.52
CA GLY A 226 -19.11 -9.85 2.89
C GLY A 226 -18.68 -9.22 4.22
N VAL A 227 -17.45 -9.47 4.63
CA VAL A 227 -16.91 -8.98 5.90
C VAL A 227 -16.44 -7.54 5.72
N ASP A 228 -16.90 -6.66 6.61
CA ASP A 228 -16.48 -5.28 6.64
C ASP A 228 -15.05 -5.11 7.20
N ARG A 229 -14.49 -3.91 7.01
CA ARG A 229 -13.12 -3.59 7.44
C ARG A 229 -12.94 -3.72 8.96
N GLN A 230 -13.93 -3.31 9.74
CA GLN A 230 -13.86 -3.37 11.20
C GLN A 230 -13.75 -4.82 11.69
N LYS A 231 -14.50 -5.72 11.05
CA LYS A 231 -14.43 -7.16 11.36
C LYS A 231 -13.09 -7.78 10.95
N ILE A 232 -12.49 -7.33 9.83
CA ILE A 232 -11.14 -7.76 9.43
C ILE A 232 -10.13 -7.34 10.50
N HIS A 233 -10.16 -6.08 10.96
CA HIS A 233 -9.28 -5.59 12.03
C HIS A 233 -9.45 -6.43 13.31
N GLN A 234 -10.68 -6.77 13.67
CA GLN A 234 -10.95 -7.63 14.80
C GLN A 234 -10.32 -9.02 14.63
N LEU A 235 -10.48 -9.62 13.43
CA LEU A 235 -9.91 -10.94 13.14
C LEU A 235 -8.38 -10.93 13.16
N VAL A 236 -7.73 -9.86 12.63
CA VAL A 236 -6.27 -9.69 12.72
C VAL A 236 -5.80 -9.69 14.18
N ARG A 237 -6.50 -8.96 15.06
CA ARG A 237 -6.15 -8.88 16.48
C ARG A 237 -6.40 -10.17 17.24
N GLN A 238 -7.52 -10.84 16.95
CA GLN A 238 -7.94 -12.06 17.63
C GLN A 238 -7.17 -13.31 17.18
N ALA A 239 -6.60 -13.31 15.99
CA ALA A 239 -5.89 -14.47 15.48
C ALA A 239 -4.66 -14.79 16.32
N THR A 240 -4.49 -16.09 16.63
CA THR A 240 -3.27 -16.59 17.27
C THR A 240 -2.06 -16.47 16.33
N VAL A 241 -2.29 -16.74 15.04
CA VAL A 241 -1.28 -16.63 13.99
C VAL A 241 -1.92 -15.96 12.78
N ASN A 242 -1.33 -14.86 12.32
CA ASN A 242 -1.67 -14.27 11.04
C ASN A 242 -0.73 -14.80 9.95
N VAL A 243 -1.26 -15.10 8.77
CA VAL A 243 -0.46 -15.60 7.63
C VAL A 243 -0.66 -14.71 6.42
N LEU A 244 0.43 -14.34 5.79
CA LEU A 244 0.46 -13.62 4.53
C LEU A 244 1.05 -14.52 3.43
N PRO A 245 0.24 -15.43 2.86
CA PRO A 245 0.68 -16.37 1.84
C PRO A 245 0.76 -15.64 0.50
N MET A 246 1.94 -15.50 -0.05
CA MET A 246 2.17 -14.76 -1.29
C MET A 246 2.83 -15.64 -2.34
N ASN A 247 2.46 -15.44 -3.61
CA ASN A 247 3.27 -15.90 -4.73
C ASN A 247 4.34 -14.86 -5.12
N ASN A 248 5.18 -15.18 -6.08
CA ASN A 248 6.28 -14.29 -6.52
C ASN A 248 5.88 -13.21 -7.54
N GLU A 249 4.58 -13.08 -7.89
CA GLU A 249 4.19 -12.31 -9.07
C GLU A 249 3.98 -10.80 -8.81
N GLY A 250 3.81 -10.38 -7.57
CA GLY A 250 3.46 -8.99 -7.25
C GLY A 250 4.38 -8.36 -6.21
N LEU A 251 5.27 -7.44 -6.63
CA LEU A 251 6.28 -6.85 -5.76
C LEU A 251 5.69 -6.13 -4.54
N THR A 252 4.65 -5.30 -4.71
CA THR A 252 4.05 -4.52 -3.62
C THR A 252 2.74 -5.07 -3.07
N ALA A 253 2.32 -6.26 -3.51
CA ALA A 253 1.09 -6.86 -3.01
C ALA A 253 1.25 -7.30 -1.54
N GLY A 254 0.19 -7.15 -0.77
CA GLY A 254 0.15 -7.57 0.64
C GLY A 254 0.72 -6.59 1.65
N LEU A 255 1.41 -5.55 1.24
CA LEU A 255 2.06 -4.59 2.14
C LEU A 255 1.07 -3.88 3.08
N ILE A 256 -0.14 -3.55 2.60
CA ILE A 256 -1.18 -2.95 3.46
C ILE A 256 -1.63 -3.93 4.54
N THR A 257 -1.86 -5.20 4.18
CA THR A 257 -2.23 -6.25 5.16
C THR A 257 -1.14 -6.46 6.21
N MET A 258 0.12 -6.40 5.79
CA MET A 258 1.27 -6.49 6.69
C MET A 258 1.38 -5.28 7.60
N ALA A 259 1.29 -4.07 7.05
CA ALA A 259 1.31 -2.83 7.82
C ALA A 259 0.18 -2.80 8.87
N GLU A 260 -1.02 -3.29 8.50
CA GLU A 260 -2.15 -3.46 9.39
C GLU A 260 -1.81 -4.40 10.56
N ALA A 261 -1.28 -5.60 10.27
CA ALA A 261 -0.92 -6.55 11.31
C ALA A 261 0.16 -5.98 12.24
N PHE A 262 1.19 -5.34 11.70
CA PHE A 262 2.26 -4.72 12.48
C PHE A 262 1.75 -3.57 13.36
N ARG A 263 0.88 -2.72 12.82
CA ARG A 263 0.24 -1.64 13.60
C ARG A 263 -0.63 -2.18 14.74
N HIS A 264 -1.17 -3.38 14.61
CA HIS A 264 -1.89 -4.07 15.69
C HIS A 264 -0.98 -4.94 16.57
N GLY A 265 0.33 -4.84 16.44
CA GLY A 265 1.26 -5.64 17.22
C GLY A 265 1.11 -7.15 16.95
N ARG A 266 0.83 -7.52 15.72
CA ARG A 266 0.65 -8.91 15.31
C ARG A 266 1.73 -9.32 14.31
N SER A 267 2.58 -10.24 14.71
CA SER A 267 3.55 -10.88 13.84
C SER A 267 2.85 -11.78 12.80
N LEU A 268 3.58 -12.08 11.74
CA LEU A 268 3.08 -12.83 10.59
C LEU A 268 3.98 -14.03 10.29
N VAL A 269 3.39 -15.08 9.72
CA VAL A 269 4.11 -16.01 8.84
C VAL A 269 3.96 -15.46 7.42
N VAL A 270 5.06 -15.15 6.75
CA VAL A 270 5.07 -14.45 5.46
C VAL A 270 5.89 -15.22 4.44
N SER A 271 5.38 -15.37 3.21
CA SER A 271 6.17 -15.91 2.11
C SER A 271 7.34 -14.99 1.77
N ASN A 272 8.57 -15.55 1.79
CA ASN A 272 9.81 -14.83 1.47
C ASN A 272 9.91 -14.58 -0.03
N ARG A 273 9.37 -13.47 -0.47
CA ARG A 273 9.35 -13.02 -1.85
C ARG A 273 10.21 -11.77 -2.05
N GLN A 274 10.52 -11.47 -3.30
CA GLN A 274 11.26 -10.25 -3.64
C GLN A 274 10.56 -8.99 -3.11
N GLY A 275 11.30 -8.10 -2.46
CA GLY A 275 10.82 -6.84 -1.91
C GLY A 275 10.16 -6.93 -0.54
N ILE A 276 10.18 -8.11 0.09
CA ILE A 276 9.68 -8.25 1.47
C ILE A 276 10.71 -7.78 2.51
N ASP A 277 11.97 -7.79 2.17
CA ASP A 277 13.12 -7.39 2.96
C ASP A 277 13.13 -5.89 3.34
N ASP A 278 12.43 -5.05 2.58
CA ASP A 278 12.17 -3.66 2.99
C ASP A 278 11.32 -3.55 4.28
N TYR A 279 10.58 -4.61 4.63
CA TYR A 279 9.54 -4.60 5.65
C TYR A 279 9.74 -5.62 6.76
N VAL A 280 10.26 -6.80 6.42
CA VAL A 280 10.32 -7.95 7.31
C VAL A 280 11.76 -8.31 7.60
N GLU A 281 12.05 -8.38 8.88
CA GLU A 281 13.26 -8.98 9.43
C GLU A 281 12.86 -10.33 10.05
N HIS A 282 13.40 -11.42 9.46
CA HIS A 282 13.10 -12.77 9.91
C HIS A 282 13.48 -12.96 11.38
N ASP A 283 12.59 -13.59 12.14
CA ASP A 283 12.73 -13.86 13.58
C ASP A 283 12.80 -12.59 14.47
N ALA A 284 12.59 -11.40 13.90
CA ALA A 284 12.48 -10.15 14.66
C ALA A 284 11.04 -9.62 14.71
N ASN A 285 10.36 -9.53 13.54
CA ASN A 285 8.98 -9.03 13.44
C ASN A 285 8.01 -9.95 12.70
N ALA A 286 8.54 -11.00 12.03
CA ALA A 286 7.76 -12.03 11.37
C ALA A 286 8.61 -13.30 11.15
N LEU A 287 7.96 -14.42 10.77
CA LEU A 287 8.63 -15.61 10.27
C LEU A 287 8.52 -15.65 8.74
N LEU A 288 9.67 -15.68 8.06
CA LEU A 288 9.74 -15.83 6.60
C LEU A 288 9.82 -17.31 6.23
N VAL A 289 8.99 -17.73 5.27
CA VAL A 289 8.98 -19.09 4.71
C VAL A 289 9.18 -19.02 3.20
N PRO A 290 9.80 -20.03 2.56
CA PRO A 290 9.93 -20.04 1.11
C PRO A 290 8.55 -19.97 0.42
N VAL A 291 8.50 -19.31 -0.75
CA VAL A 291 7.27 -19.26 -1.56
C VAL A 291 6.90 -20.65 -2.03
N GLY A 292 5.63 -21.03 -1.85
CA GLY A 292 5.11 -22.34 -2.27
C GLY A 292 5.49 -23.50 -1.35
N ASP A 293 6.16 -23.26 -0.23
CA ASP A 293 6.58 -24.29 0.72
C ASP A 293 5.55 -24.44 1.85
N ALA A 294 4.64 -25.40 1.68
CA ALA A 294 3.59 -25.67 2.64
C ALA A 294 4.14 -26.32 3.94
N ASP A 295 5.25 -27.05 3.86
CA ASP A 295 5.88 -27.68 5.04
C ASP A 295 6.52 -26.61 5.94
N ALA A 296 7.34 -25.74 5.39
CA ALA A 296 7.93 -24.61 6.13
C ALA A 296 6.86 -23.68 6.71
N MET A 297 5.75 -23.46 5.99
CA MET A 297 4.62 -22.67 6.49
C MET A 297 3.92 -23.36 7.65
N ALA A 298 3.69 -24.67 7.56
CA ALA A 298 3.09 -25.48 8.64
C ALA A 298 3.97 -25.46 9.90
N GLU A 299 5.28 -25.69 9.75
CA GLU A 299 6.24 -25.63 10.85
C GLU A 299 6.25 -24.28 11.54
N SER A 300 6.26 -23.18 10.77
CA SER A 300 6.20 -21.82 11.32
C SER A 300 4.88 -21.53 12.05
N ILE A 301 3.76 -22.00 11.52
CA ILE A 301 2.46 -21.89 12.18
C ILE A 301 2.46 -22.69 13.50
N GLN A 302 2.96 -23.94 13.49
CA GLN A 302 3.05 -24.78 14.68
C GLN A 302 3.97 -24.16 15.74
N ALA A 303 5.12 -23.58 15.35
CA ALA A 303 6.02 -22.89 16.26
C ALA A 303 5.30 -21.73 16.97
N LEU A 304 4.56 -20.89 16.23
CA LEU A 304 3.81 -19.78 16.80
C LEU A 304 2.60 -20.24 17.63
N LEU A 305 2.00 -21.39 17.35
CA LEU A 305 0.93 -21.95 18.19
C LEU A 305 1.45 -22.51 19.50
N GLY A 306 2.62 -23.16 19.47
CA GLY A 306 3.20 -23.88 20.62
C GLY A 306 4.04 -23.01 21.56
N ASP A 307 4.61 -21.90 21.06
CA ASP A 307 5.53 -21.05 21.83
C ASP A 307 4.98 -19.63 22.00
N SER A 308 4.40 -19.36 23.18
CA SER A 308 3.88 -18.03 23.52
C SER A 308 5.00 -16.98 23.66
N GLY A 309 6.18 -17.36 24.14
CA GLY A 309 7.33 -16.46 24.26
C GLY A 309 7.85 -16.00 22.90
N LEU A 310 7.90 -16.91 21.92
CA LEU A 310 8.20 -16.58 20.53
C LEU A 310 7.16 -15.60 19.97
N ARG A 311 5.86 -15.88 20.15
CA ARG A 311 4.80 -14.97 19.69
C ARG A 311 4.91 -13.58 20.30
N GLU A 312 5.08 -13.48 21.62
CA GLU A 312 5.21 -12.20 22.32
C GLU A 312 6.40 -11.40 21.82
N ARG A 313 7.55 -12.06 21.62
CA ARG A 313 8.77 -11.41 21.11
C ARG A 313 8.54 -10.86 19.68
N LEU A 314 7.98 -11.67 18.80
CA LEU A 314 7.71 -11.26 17.42
C LEU A 314 6.61 -10.19 17.34
N ASN A 315 5.56 -10.29 18.16
CA ASN A 315 4.49 -9.29 18.25
C ASN A 315 5.05 -7.93 18.69
N LYS A 316 5.97 -7.93 19.67
CA LYS A 316 6.65 -6.71 20.10
C LYS A 316 7.45 -6.09 18.95
N GLY A 317 8.27 -6.89 18.25
CA GLY A 317 9.02 -6.40 17.09
C GLY A 317 8.14 -5.90 15.95
N ALA A 318 7.01 -6.58 15.69
CA ALA A 318 6.00 -6.14 14.73
C ALA A 318 5.40 -4.79 15.11
N PHE A 319 5.03 -4.61 16.39
CA PHE A 319 4.49 -3.34 16.89
C PHE A 319 5.50 -2.19 16.78
N GLU A 320 6.74 -2.41 17.22
CA GLU A 320 7.82 -1.42 17.13
C GLU A 320 8.06 -1.00 15.66
N CYS A 321 8.07 -1.97 14.75
CA CYS A 321 8.16 -1.70 13.31
C CYS A 321 6.94 -0.92 12.79
N GLY A 322 5.74 -1.29 13.24
CA GLY A 322 4.48 -0.64 12.90
C GLY A 322 4.46 0.83 13.31
N GLU A 323 4.85 1.12 14.55
CA GLU A 323 4.91 2.49 15.09
C GLU A 323 5.97 3.34 14.38
N LEU A 324 7.13 2.76 14.09
CA LEU A 324 8.24 3.50 13.48
C LEU A 324 8.02 3.80 11.99
N ARG A 325 7.40 2.88 11.24
CA ARG A 325 7.43 2.90 9.76
C ARG A 325 6.06 3.03 9.10
N HIS A 326 4.98 2.60 9.79
CA HIS A 326 3.66 2.42 9.16
C HIS A 326 2.60 3.40 9.66
N THR A 327 2.99 4.45 10.40
CA THR A 327 2.08 5.52 10.83
C THR A 327 1.89 6.58 9.76
N ASP A 328 0.77 7.30 9.84
CA ASP A 328 0.56 8.48 8.99
C ASP A 328 1.62 9.56 9.26
N THR A 329 2.09 9.70 10.50
CA THR A 329 3.17 10.62 10.87
C THR A 329 4.49 10.24 10.20
N ALA A 330 4.86 8.95 10.19
CA ALA A 330 6.07 8.48 9.50
C ALA A 330 6.00 8.75 7.99
N ALA A 331 4.83 8.50 7.39
CA ALA A 331 4.59 8.81 5.97
C ALA A 331 4.62 10.31 5.70
N ALA A 332 4.10 11.15 6.62
CA ALA A 332 4.13 12.61 6.50
C ALA A 332 5.56 13.17 6.58
N CYS A 333 6.40 12.65 7.47
CA CYS A 333 7.83 13.00 7.49
C CYS A 333 8.50 12.67 6.14
N ARG A 334 8.23 11.48 5.61
CA ARG A 334 8.77 11.08 4.31
C ARG A 334 8.22 11.93 3.16
N LEU A 335 6.95 12.34 3.24
CA LEU A 335 6.36 13.27 2.27
C LEU A 335 7.14 14.59 2.24
N VAL A 336 7.44 15.19 3.38
CA VAL A 336 8.23 16.43 3.46
C VAL A 336 9.58 16.27 2.77
N GLU A 337 10.34 15.20 3.06
CA GLU A 337 11.63 14.93 2.42
C GLU A 337 11.51 14.81 0.89
N VAL A 338 10.45 14.17 0.41
CA VAL A 338 10.16 14.04 -1.02
C VAL A 338 9.88 15.40 -1.64
N LEU A 339 9.05 16.23 -0.98
CA LEU A 339 8.69 17.57 -1.49
C LEU A 339 9.90 18.51 -1.50
N ASP A 340 10.75 18.48 -0.46
CA ASP A 340 12.02 19.21 -0.41
C ASP A 340 12.92 18.83 -1.58
N SER A 341 13.09 17.52 -1.82
CA SER A 341 13.92 17.03 -2.92
C SER A 341 13.43 17.45 -4.32
N VAL A 342 12.12 17.63 -4.49
CA VAL A 342 11.54 18.12 -5.76
C VAL A 342 11.82 19.60 -5.95
N LEU A 343 11.69 20.40 -4.89
CA LEU A 343 11.91 21.84 -4.98
C LEU A 343 13.40 22.18 -5.14
N ASP A 344 14.28 21.52 -4.38
CA ASP A 344 15.73 21.71 -4.46
C ASP A 344 16.26 21.34 -5.85
N GLY A 345 15.77 20.25 -6.45
CA GLY A 345 16.14 19.85 -7.81
C GLY A 345 15.64 20.78 -8.93
N ARG A 346 14.76 21.75 -8.62
CA ARG A 346 14.26 22.76 -9.57
C ARG A 346 14.99 24.10 -9.44
N ILE A 347 15.66 24.32 -8.31
CA ILE A 347 16.44 25.54 -8.04
C ILE A 347 17.87 25.38 -8.57
N ALA A 348 18.36 24.13 -8.68
CA ALA A 348 19.68 23.82 -9.23
C ALA A 348 19.66 23.73 -10.76
#